data_169f60796a7ad98e01d9b888300bcaec
#
_entry.id   169f60796a7ad98e01d9b888300bcaec
#
_cell.length_a   1.000
_cell.length_b   1.000
_cell.length_c   1.000
_cell.angle_alpha   90.00
_cell.angle_beta   90.00
_cell.angle_gamma   90.00
#
_symmetry.space_group_name_H-M   'P 1'
#
loop_
_entity.id
_entity.type
_entity.pdbx_description
1 polymer ?
#
loop_
_entity_poly.entity_id
_entity_poly.type
_entity_poly.pdbx_seq_one_letter_code
_entity_poly.pdbx_strand_id
1 'polypeptide(L)'
;MERTFFIIKPDALERGLVGQILTRIERRGFKIRDLKMLTATEALIAQHYDHLTDKPFFPQLVQYMTSGPVIAGILEGPEVIKSWRDMMGATNPVNALPGTIRGDFATAPVGG
;
A
#
# COMPACT_ATOMS: atom_id res chain seq x y z
N MET A 1 -14.66 -16.28 -2.71
CA MET A 1 -13.37 -15.62 -2.92
C MET A 1 -13.27 -14.40 -2.05
N GLU A 2 -12.10 -14.20 -1.48
CA GLU A 2 -11.87 -13.03 -0.65
C GLU A 2 -11.56 -11.81 -1.50
N ARG A 3 -11.78 -10.63 -0.93
CA ARG A 3 -11.36 -9.36 -1.48
C ARG A 3 -10.60 -8.57 -0.42
N THR A 4 -9.64 -7.78 -0.85
CA THR A 4 -8.91 -6.87 0.03
C THR A 4 -8.63 -5.56 -0.67
N PHE A 5 -8.58 -4.52 0.12
CA PHE A 5 -8.22 -3.18 -0.33
C PHE A 5 -6.70 -3.04 -0.32
N PHE A 6 -6.16 -2.28 -1.29
CA PHE A 6 -4.75 -1.94 -1.29
C PHE A 6 -4.55 -0.47 -1.69
N ILE A 7 -3.44 0.09 -1.23
CA ILE A 7 -3.01 1.44 -1.62
C ILE A 7 -1.55 1.38 -2.05
N ILE A 8 -1.25 1.99 -3.19
CA ILE A 8 0.10 2.30 -3.62
C ILE A 8 0.36 3.76 -3.24
N LYS A 9 1.33 3.99 -2.38
CA LYS A 9 1.58 5.27 -1.72
C LYS A 9 2.30 6.27 -2.63
N PRO A 10 2.30 7.57 -2.27
CA PRO A 10 2.85 8.61 -3.15
C PRO A 10 4.29 8.41 -3.58
N ASP A 11 5.16 7.89 -2.69
CA ASP A 11 6.56 7.69 -3.05
C ASP A 11 6.74 6.64 -4.15
N ALA A 12 5.92 5.60 -4.17
CA ALA A 12 5.99 4.60 -5.22
C ALA A 12 5.58 5.18 -6.58
N LEU A 13 4.59 6.07 -6.60
CA LEU A 13 4.22 6.77 -7.82
C LEU A 13 5.34 7.69 -8.28
N GLU A 14 5.90 8.47 -7.37
CA GLU A 14 7.01 9.38 -7.68
C GLU A 14 8.24 8.63 -8.21
N ARG A 15 8.53 7.47 -7.63
CA ARG A 15 9.69 6.64 -8.04
C ARG A 15 9.42 5.79 -9.27
N GLY A 16 8.21 5.82 -9.82
CA GLY A 16 7.87 5.04 -11.02
C GLY A 16 7.75 3.54 -10.78
N LEU A 17 7.32 3.12 -9.61
CA LEU A 17 7.24 1.71 -9.23
C LEU A 17 5.86 1.09 -9.41
N VAL A 18 4.86 1.86 -9.82
CA VAL A 18 3.47 1.39 -9.92
C VAL A 18 3.36 0.17 -10.83
N GLY A 19 3.95 0.24 -12.01
CA GLY A 19 3.87 -0.88 -12.98
C GLY A 19 4.49 -2.15 -12.44
N GLN A 20 5.60 -2.05 -11.72
CA GLN A 20 6.26 -3.22 -11.13
C GLN A 20 5.41 -3.83 -10.02
N ILE A 21 4.77 -3.03 -9.19
CA ILE A 21 3.90 -3.51 -8.13
C ILE A 21 2.66 -4.19 -8.71
N LEU A 22 2.00 -3.56 -9.68
CA LEU A 22 0.84 -4.15 -10.35
C LEU A 22 1.20 -5.45 -11.07
N THR A 23 2.37 -5.51 -11.67
CA THR A 23 2.85 -6.73 -12.33
C THR A 23 2.98 -7.87 -11.33
N ARG A 24 3.52 -7.62 -10.15
CA ARG A 24 3.64 -8.64 -9.11
C ARG A 24 2.28 -9.15 -8.65
N ILE A 25 1.31 -8.26 -8.51
CA ILE A 25 -0.06 -8.62 -8.16
C ILE A 25 -0.65 -9.58 -9.20
N GLU A 26 -0.53 -9.22 -10.47
CA GLU A 26 -1.09 -10.03 -11.54
C GLU A 26 -0.35 -11.35 -11.73
N ARG A 27 0.97 -11.34 -11.59
CA ARG A 27 1.76 -12.58 -11.66
C ARG A 27 1.40 -13.57 -10.55
N ARG A 28 1.00 -13.07 -9.38
CA ARG A 28 0.55 -13.91 -8.27
C ARG A 28 -0.80 -14.55 -8.55
N GLY A 29 -1.52 -14.08 -9.58
CA GLY A 29 -2.81 -14.62 -9.98
C GLY A 29 -4.00 -13.92 -9.36
N PHE A 30 -3.81 -12.81 -8.65
CA PHE A 30 -4.90 -12.04 -8.10
C PHE A 30 -5.56 -11.19 -9.19
N LYS A 31 -6.88 -11.03 -9.08
CA LYS A 31 -7.65 -10.15 -9.97
C LYS A 31 -7.70 -8.75 -9.38
N ILE A 32 -7.39 -7.76 -10.19
CA ILE A 32 -7.60 -6.35 -9.84
C ILE A 32 -9.04 -6.02 -10.22
N ARG A 33 -9.90 -5.84 -9.22
CA ARG A 33 -11.33 -5.60 -9.44
C ARG A 33 -11.68 -4.13 -9.50
N ASP A 34 -10.86 -3.28 -8.90
CA ASP A 34 -11.03 -1.85 -8.96
C ASP A 34 -9.66 -1.20 -8.86
N LEU A 35 -9.49 -0.07 -9.54
CA LEU A 35 -8.22 0.65 -9.58
C LEU A 35 -8.51 2.13 -9.83
N LYS A 36 -8.04 2.99 -8.94
CA LYS A 36 -8.31 4.41 -9.02
C LYS A 36 -7.12 5.23 -8.55
N MET A 37 -6.73 6.22 -9.34
CA MET A 37 -5.75 7.21 -8.92
C MET A 37 -6.48 8.41 -8.33
N LEU A 38 -6.06 8.85 -7.15
CA LEU A 38 -6.68 9.97 -6.46
C LEU A 38 -5.70 10.68 -5.54
N THR A 39 -6.01 11.92 -5.17
CA THR A 39 -5.30 12.63 -4.12
C THR A 39 -6.10 12.46 -2.82
N ALA A 40 -5.50 11.84 -1.82
CA ALA A 40 -6.17 11.59 -0.55
C ALA A 40 -6.30 12.90 0.25
N THR A 41 -7.42 13.03 0.98
CA THR A 41 -7.63 14.11 1.94
C THR A 41 -7.34 13.63 3.34
N GLU A 42 -7.12 14.57 4.27
CA GLU A 42 -6.95 14.21 5.68
C GLU A 42 -8.14 13.43 6.21
N ALA A 43 -9.35 13.83 5.84
CA ALA A 43 -10.57 13.15 6.26
C ALA A 43 -10.60 11.69 5.78
N LEU A 44 -10.20 11.44 4.54
CA LEU A 44 -10.14 10.09 4.01
C LEU A 44 -9.10 9.24 4.74
N ILE A 45 -7.92 9.81 5.02
CA ILE A 45 -6.87 9.10 5.75
C ILE A 45 -7.33 8.79 7.18
N ALA A 46 -7.96 9.74 7.86
CA ALA A 46 -8.48 9.53 9.21
C ALA A 46 -9.54 8.42 9.23
N GLN A 47 -10.41 8.37 8.24
CA GLN A 47 -11.43 7.34 8.13
C GLN A 47 -10.81 5.96 7.89
N HIS A 48 -9.81 5.88 7.03
CA HIS A 48 -9.18 4.62 6.64
C HIS A 48 -8.25 4.07 7.71
N TYR A 49 -7.60 4.96 8.45
CA TYR A 49 -6.66 4.62 9.52
C TYR A 49 -7.17 5.08 10.89
N ASP A 50 -8.46 4.92 11.15
CA ASP A 50 -9.10 5.39 12.38
C ASP A 50 -8.46 4.84 13.64
N HIS A 51 -7.95 3.61 13.59
CA HIS A 51 -7.25 2.97 14.70
C HIS A 51 -5.89 3.60 15.02
N LEU A 52 -5.40 4.51 14.16
CA LEU A 52 -4.11 5.16 14.32
C LEU A 52 -4.23 6.66 14.62
N THR A 53 -5.44 7.22 14.64
CA THR A 53 -5.63 8.68 14.75
C THR A 53 -5.10 9.27 16.06
N ASP A 54 -5.02 8.48 17.12
CA ASP A 54 -4.49 8.90 18.41
C ASP A 54 -2.99 8.63 18.58
N LYS A 55 -2.33 8.08 17.57
CA LYS A 55 -0.91 7.76 17.63
C LYS A 55 -0.05 8.99 17.37
N PRO A 56 1.12 9.11 18.03
CA PRO A 56 1.99 10.27 17.82
C PRO A 56 2.47 10.47 16.39
N PHE A 57 2.57 9.41 15.61
CA PHE A 57 3.03 9.48 14.21
C PHE A 57 1.92 9.80 13.22
N PHE A 58 0.66 9.91 13.66
CA PHE A 58 -0.47 10.11 12.73
C PHE A 58 -0.34 11.37 11.87
N PRO A 59 0.07 12.54 12.43
CA PRO A 59 0.26 13.73 11.59
C PRO A 59 1.28 13.54 10.48
N GLN A 60 2.36 12.80 10.72
CA GLN A 60 3.33 12.48 9.68
C GLN A 60 2.74 11.56 8.62
N LEU A 61 1.91 10.60 9.02
CA LEU A 61 1.23 9.72 8.08
C LEU A 61 0.30 10.52 7.18
N VAL A 62 -0.48 11.45 7.74
CA VAL A 62 -1.37 12.32 6.96
C VAL A 62 -0.57 13.17 5.97
N GLN A 63 0.49 13.81 6.44
CA GLN A 63 1.34 14.63 5.59
C GLN A 63 1.91 13.83 4.42
N TYR A 64 2.40 12.63 4.69
CA TYR A 64 2.95 11.75 3.67
C TYR A 64 1.88 11.32 2.67
N MET A 65 0.73 10.82 3.15
CA MET A 65 -0.32 10.26 2.31
C MET A 65 -1.04 11.32 1.47
N THR A 66 -0.96 12.60 1.86
CA THR A 66 -1.55 13.71 1.11
C THR A 66 -0.54 14.47 0.27
N SER A 67 0.73 14.07 0.27
CA SER A 67 1.81 14.77 -0.43
C SER A 67 1.76 14.61 -1.95
N GLY A 68 1.02 13.65 -2.45
CA GLY A 68 0.89 13.40 -3.88
C GLY A 68 -0.21 12.38 -4.14
N PRO A 69 -0.44 12.04 -5.42
CA PRO A 69 -1.47 11.06 -5.75
C PRO A 69 -1.12 9.66 -5.24
N VAL A 70 -2.15 8.89 -4.97
CA VAL A 70 -2.05 7.48 -4.59
C VAL A 70 -2.88 6.66 -5.58
N ILE A 71 -2.60 5.36 -5.65
CA ILE A 71 -3.47 4.42 -6.34
C ILE A 71 -4.11 3.54 -5.30
N ALA A 72 -5.43 3.47 -5.33
CA ALA A 72 -6.21 2.60 -4.47
C ALA A 72 -6.96 1.58 -5.31
N GLY A 73 -7.14 0.39 -4.78
CA GLY A 73 -7.84 -0.63 -5.52
C GLY A 73 -8.30 -1.79 -4.66
N ILE A 74 -8.91 -2.75 -5.33
CA ILE A 74 -9.43 -3.95 -4.70
C ILE A 74 -8.85 -5.16 -5.43
N LEU A 75 -8.28 -6.07 -4.64
CA LEU A 75 -7.80 -7.36 -5.12
C LEU A 75 -8.79 -8.45 -4.74
N GLU A 76 -8.92 -9.44 -5.61
CA GLU A 76 -9.76 -10.60 -5.38
C GLU A 76 -8.98 -11.88 -5.68
N GLY A 77 -9.12 -12.86 -4.80
CA GLY A 77 -8.50 -14.16 -5.01
C GLY A 77 -8.66 -15.06 -3.79
N PRO A 78 -8.33 -16.36 -3.92
CA PRO A 78 -8.35 -17.26 -2.78
C PRO A 78 -7.31 -16.84 -1.74
N GLU A 79 -7.74 -16.67 -0.49
CA GLU A 79 -6.90 -16.27 0.64
C GLU A 79 -6.09 -14.99 0.36
N VAL A 80 -6.65 -14.07 -0.41
CA VAL A 80 -5.91 -12.87 -0.87
C VAL A 80 -5.48 -11.97 0.29
N ILE A 81 -6.23 -11.93 1.39
CA ILE A 81 -5.88 -11.09 2.54
C ILE A 81 -4.53 -11.50 3.11
N LYS A 82 -4.34 -12.77 3.40
CA LYS A 82 -3.07 -13.29 3.92
C LYS A 82 -1.98 -13.22 2.87
N SER A 83 -2.28 -13.64 1.65
CA SER A 83 -1.29 -13.67 0.57
C SER A 83 -0.79 -12.28 0.21
N TRP A 84 -1.68 -11.29 0.22
CA TRP A 84 -1.27 -9.90 -0.03
C TRP A 84 -0.35 -9.37 1.07
N ARG A 85 -0.66 -9.70 2.33
CA ARG A 85 0.23 -9.32 3.45
C ARG A 85 1.62 -9.95 3.30
N ASP A 86 1.67 -11.22 2.92
CA ASP A 86 2.94 -11.92 2.71
C ASP A 86 3.73 -11.29 1.56
N MET A 87 3.05 -10.88 0.48
CA MET A 87 3.69 -10.21 -0.65
C MET A 87 4.24 -8.83 -0.27
N MET A 88 3.50 -8.08 0.54
CA MET A 88 3.96 -6.76 0.99
C MET A 88 5.19 -6.85 1.88
N GLY A 89 5.25 -7.85 2.74
CA GLY A 89 6.32 -7.99 3.71
C GLY A 89 6.08 -7.17 4.98
N ALA A 90 7.07 -7.19 5.87
CA ALA A 90 6.99 -6.51 7.15
C ALA A 90 6.76 -5.00 6.97
N THR A 91 5.99 -4.41 7.87
CA THR A 91 5.64 -2.99 7.82
C THR A 91 6.88 -2.10 7.84
N ASN A 92 7.88 -2.44 8.67
CA ASN A 92 9.15 -1.75 8.63
C ASN A 92 10.02 -2.35 7.53
N PRO A 93 10.39 -1.57 6.48
CA PRO A 93 11.15 -2.09 5.34
C PRO A 93 12.50 -2.71 5.73
N VAL A 94 13.11 -2.25 6.82
CA VAL A 94 14.37 -2.81 7.30
C VAL A 94 14.22 -4.29 7.67
N ASN A 95 13.05 -4.68 8.14
CA ASN A 95 12.76 -6.07 8.53
C ASN A 95 12.08 -6.87 7.42
N ALA A 96 11.76 -6.25 6.29
CA ALA A 96 11.11 -6.93 5.18
C ALA A 96 12.11 -7.78 4.41
N LEU A 97 11.73 -9.02 4.13
CA LEU A 97 12.60 -9.96 3.44
C LEU A 97 12.72 -9.56 1.96
N PRO A 98 13.90 -9.83 1.35
CA PRO A 98 14.03 -9.71 -0.10
C PRO A 98 12.98 -10.57 -0.81
N GLY A 99 12.46 -10.07 -1.93
CA GLY A 99 11.37 -10.71 -2.67
C GLY A 99 10.01 -10.19 -2.30
N THR A 100 9.83 -9.61 -1.11
CA THR A 100 8.61 -8.88 -0.77
C THR A 100 8.62 -7.50 -1.40
N ILE A 101 7.44 -6.89 -1.55
CA ILE A 101 7.34 -5.55 -2.16
C ILE A 101 8.11 -4.54 -1.32
N ARG A 102 7.89 -4.54 0.00
CA ARG A 102 8.61 -3.61 0.89
C ARG A 102 10.10 -3.90 0.95
N GLY A 103 10.48 -5.18 0.95
CA GLY A 103 11.91 -5.56 0.96
C GLY A 103 12.65 -5.14 -0.28
N ASP A 104 12.00 -5.17 -1.44
CA ASP A 104 12.64 -4.82 -2.71
C ASP A 104 12.59 -3.32 -3.03
N PHE A 105 11.54 -2.61 -2.61
CA PHE A 105 11.29 -1.25 -3.08
C PHE A 105 11.28 -0.19 -1.99
N ALA A 106 10.89 -0.52 -0.76
CA ALA A 106 10.75 0.48 0.29
C ALA A 106 12.08 0.73 0.99
N THR A 107 12.30 1.97 1.44
CA THR A 107 13.56 2.38 2.07
C THR A 107 13.36 2.96 3.47
N ALA A 108 12.14 3.38 3.83
CA ALA A 108 11.87 4.00 5.12
C ALA A 108 10.50 3.56 5.63
N PRO A 109 10.32 3.46 6.97
CA PRO A 109 9.06 2.97 7.53
C PRO A 109 7.84 3.78 7.13
N VAL A 110 7.93 5.11 7.10
CA VAL A 110 6.80 5.98 6.75
C VAL A 110 6.59 6.01 5.23
N GLY A 111 7.69 6.01 4.48
CA GLY A 111 7.65 6.05 3.03
C GLY A 111 7.40 4.70 2.37
N GLY A 112 7.41 3.66 3.16
CA GLY A 112 7.23 2.31 2.66
C GLY A 112 5.84 1.92 2.34
#